data_1bea80b37b485defb48957ffa2aeaba1
#
_entry.id   1bea80b37b485defb48957ffa2aeaba1
#
_cell.length_a   1.000
_cell.length_b   1.000
_cell.length_c   1.000
_cell.angle_alpha   90.00
_cell.angle_beta   90.00
_cell.angle_gamma   90.00
#
_symmetry.space_group_name_H-M   'P 1'
#
loop_
_entity.id
_entity.type
_entity.pdbx_description
1 polymer ?
#
loop_
_entity_poly.entity_id
_entity_poly.type
_entity_poly.pdbx_seq_one_letter_code
_entity_poly.pdbx_strand_id
1 'polypeptide(L)'
;MNTDERHSLATQFGVSITQIERDHFISHLLAFLSREFGNRIQFIGGTALARTHLPTGRLSEDIDLIAPQDRKVLAQDLDRELPRALARTHGRLTLEPPLSHTADAIPVLLRTTNGTAVQLQLLSARDRASWPTEQRRLVQRYKDAPAAELSVPTLPAFAASKTVTWADRHAARDLWDLWALSQIGAIDAAAAELFRRHGPTNKLPAPHLFLRAPSDAEWQSQLAGQTRLTVSANEALIAVRNAWGHASQAD
;
A
#
# COMPACT_ATOMS: atom_id res chain seq x y z
N MET A 1 8.66 -18.43 -9.62
CA MET A 1 9.83 -17.95 -8.80
C MET A 1 10.76 -19.12 -8.53
N ASN A 2 12.06 -18.99 -8.83
CA ASN A 2 13.05 -20.01 -8.50
C ASN A 2 13.62 -19.83 -7.07
N THR A 3 14.39 -20.85 -6.59
CA THR A 3 14.92 -20.87 -5.24
C THR A 3 15.93 -19.74 -4.97
N ASP A 4 16.81 -19.45 -5.93
CA ASP A 4 17.85 -18.42 -5.77
C ASP A 4 17.24 -17.02 -5.70
N GLU A 5 16.27 -16.73 -6.59
CA GLU A 5 15.52 -15.47 -6.58
C GLU A 5 14.79 -15.26 -5.25
N ARG A 6 14.17 -16.33 -4.71
CA ARG A 6 13.47 -16.31 -3.42
C ARG A 6 14.41 -15.96 -2.26
N HIS A 7 15.58 -16.62 -2.17
CA HIS A 7 16.56 -16.35 -1.12
C HIS A 7 17.22 -14.97 -1.27
N SER A 8 17.51 -14.56 -2.50
CA SER A 8 18.07 -13.23 -2.77
C SER A 8 17.14 -12.11 -2.30
N LEU A 9 15.84 -12.19 -2.60
CA LEU A 9 14.86 -11.20 -2.16
C LEU A 9 14.64 -11.24 -0.64
N ALA A 10 14.61 -12.45 -0.02
CA ALA A 10 14.51 -12.57 1.43
C ALA A 10 15.68 -11.88 2.13
N THR A 11 16.89 -12.06 1.61
CA THR A 11 18.11 -11.40 2.13
C THR A 11 18.06 -9.88 1.90
N GLN A 12 17.66 -9.45 0.71
CA GLN A 12 17.56 -8.03 0.34
C GLN A 12 16.62 -7.26 1.29
N PHE A 13 15.42 -7.79 1.53
CA PHE A 13 14.44 -7.13 2.40
C PHE A 13 14.60 -7.47 3.88
N GLY A 14 15.38 -8.48 4.22
CA GLY A 14 15.55 -8.95 5.61
C GLY A 14 14.29 -9.60 6.18
N VAL A 15 13.54 -10.34 5.35
CA VAL A 15 12.24 -10.94 5.71
C VAL A 15 12.24 -12.46 5.54
N SER A 16 11.22 -13.12 6.08
CA SER A 16 11.03 -14.56 5.95
C SER A 16 10.72 -14.99 4.52
N ILE A 17 11.00 -16.26 4.21
CA ILE A 17 10.62 -16.89 2.94
C ILE A 17 9.10 -16.84 2.72
N THR A 18 8.31 -17.05 3.77
CA THR A 18 6.84 -16.96 3.71
C THR A 18 6.37 -15.56 3.27
N GLN A 19 7.07 -14.50 3.71
CA GLN A 19 6.76 -13.14 3.26
C GLN A 19 7.07 -12.94 1.79
N ILE A 20 8.15 -13.53 1.27
CA ILE A 20 8.48 -13.50 -0.16
C ILE A 20 7.46 -14.29 -0.99
N GLU A 21 6.99 -15.44 -0.50
CA GLU A 21 5.94 -16.22 -1.17
C GLU A 21 4.61 -15.44 -1.24
N ARG A 22 4.28 -14.69 -0.19
CA ARG A 22 3.13 -13.78 -0.19
C ARG A 22 3.32 -12.63 -1.20
N ASP A 23 4.49 -11.99 -1.21
CA ASP A 23 4.81 -10.93 -2.17
C ASP A 23 4.80 -11.42 -3.63
N HIS A 24 5.23 -12.65 -3.88
CA HIS A 24 5.12 -13.31 -5.18
C HIS A 24 3.66 -13.52 -5.59
N PHE A 25 2.82 -14.01 -4.68
CA PHE A 25 1.38 -14.14 -4.90
C PHE A 25 0.74 -12.78 -5.23
N ILE A 26 1.07 -11.73 -4.47
CA ILE A 26 0.62 -10.36 -4.74
C ILE A 26 1.04 -9.91 -6.14
N SER A 27 2.26 -10.20 -6.60
CA SER A 27 2.74 -9.83 -7.93
C SER A 27 1.88 -10.40 -9.05
N HIS A 28 1.52 -11.69 -8.96
CA HIS A 28 0.64 -12.34 -9.94
C HIS A 28 -0.80 -11.81 -9.86
N LEU A 29 -1.28 -11.53 -8.66
CA LEU A 29 -2.61 -10.96 -8.46
C LEU A 29 -2.72 -9.55 -9.04
N LEU A 30 -1.71 -8.69 -8.83
CA LEU A 30 -1.66 -7.36 -9.42
C LEU A 30 -1.61 -7.40 -10.96
N ALA A 31 -0.89 -8.36 -11.55
CA ALA A 31 -0.88 -8.55 -13.00
C ALA A 31 -2.27 -8.95 -13.54
N PHE A 32 -2.98 -9.83 -12.83
CA PHE A 32 -4.35 -10.18 -13.18
C PHE A 32 -5.29 -8.97 -13.05
N LEU A 33 -5.25 -8.26 -11.93
CA LEU A 33 -6.07 -7.07 -11.68
C LEU A 33 -5.83 -5.97 -12.72
N SER A 34 -4.57 -5.74 -13.08
CA SER A 34 -4.19 -4.79 -14.13
C SER A 34 -4.80 -5.15 -15.49
N ARG A 35 -4.72 -6.41 -15.90
CA ARG A 35 -5.21 -6.88 -17.19
C ARG A 35 -6.73 -6.84 -17.29
N GLU A 36 -7.44 -7.31 -16.26
CA GLU A 36 -8.89 -7.49 -16.32
C GLU A 36 -9.69 -6.29 -15.80
N PHE A 37 -9.11 -5.51 -14.87
CA PHE A 37 -9.82 -4.46 -14.14
C PHE A 37 -9.09 -3.12 -14.11
N GLY A 38 -7.95 -2.95 -14.81
CA GLY A 38 -7.06 -1.80 -14.67
C GLY A 38 -7.72 -0.43 -14.83
N ASN A 39 -8.74 -0.32 -15.70
CA ASN A 39 -9.50 0.91 -15.93
C ASN A 39 -10.70 1.09 -14.96
N ARG A 40 -10.95 0.12 -14.08
CA ARG A 40 -12.08 0.09 -13.15
C ARG A 40 -11.68 0.18 -11.69
N ILE A 41 -10.38 0.20 -11.41
CA ILE A 41 -9.81 0.24 -10.06
C ILE A 41 -8.74 1.33 -9.94
N GLN A 42 -8.62 1.88 -8.74
CA GLN A 42 -7.44 2.62 -8.31
C GLN A 42 -6.74 1.79 -7.23
N PHE A 43 -5.46 1.59 -7.38
CA PHE A 43 -4.64 0.82 -6.43
C PHE A 43 -3.97 1.78 -5.46
N ILE A 44 -4.26 1.63 -4.18
CA ILE A 44 -3.83 2.54 -3.11
C ILE A 44 -3.10 1.79 -1.99
N GLY A 45 -2.79 2.49 -0.92
CA GLY A 45 -2.24 1.88 0.28
C GLY A 45 -0.74 1.60 0.24
N GLY A 46 -0.27 0.85 1.23
CA GLY A 46 1.16 0.54 1.40
C GLY A 46 1.72 -0.31 0.27
N THR A 47 0.94 -1.25 -0.27
CA THR A 47 1.39 -2.10 -1.37
C THR A 47 1.51 -1.31 -2.67
N ALA A 48 0.60 -0.38 -2.95
CA ALA A 48 0.72 0.49 -4.11
C ALA A 48 1.99 1.36 -4.02
N LEU A 49 2.26 1.96 -2.87
CA LEU A 49 3.47 2.74 -2.62
C LEU A 49 4.74 1.89 -2.80
N ALA A 50 4.76 0.66 -2.25
CA ALA A 50 5.88 -0.27 -2.36
C ALA A 50 6.10 -0.83 -3.78
N ARG A 51 5.10 -0.76 -4.65
CA ARG A 51 5.18 -1.22 -6.04
C ARG A 51 5.43 -0.10 -7.04
N THR A 52 5.47 1.14 -6.57
CA THR A 52 5.65 2.32 -7.44
C THR A 52 6.81 3.21 -6.98
N HIS A 53 6.59 4.02 -5.98
CA HIS A 53 7.53 5.07 -5.58
C HIS A 53 8.61 4.62 -4.58
N LEU A 54 8.34 3.56 -3.79
CA LEU A 54 9.28 3.01 -2.80
C LEU A 54 9.59 1.52 -3.05
N PRO A 55 10.09 1.12 -4.22
CA PRO A 55 10.24 -0.29 -4.59
C PRO A 55 11.26 -1.06 -3.75
N THR A 56 12.21 -0.37 -3.15
CA THR A 56 13.23 -0.93 -2.26
C THR A 56 12.90 -0.74 -0.78
N GLY A 57 11.72 -0.20 -0.48
CA GLY A 57 11.24 0.05 0.88
C GLY A 57 10.81 -1.23 1.61
N ARG A 58 9.71 -1.17 2.34
CA ARG A 58 9.15 -2.35 3.01
C ARG A 58 8.22 -3.14 2.07
N LEU A 59 8.14 -4.44 2.27
CA LEU A 59 7.08 -5.26 1.67
C LEU A 59 5.76 -5.00 2.40
N SER A 60 4.68 -4.93 1.65
CA SER A 60 3.33 -4.77 2.19
C SER A 60 2.49 -6.00 1.83
N GLU A 61 1.48 -6.31 2.65
CA GLU A 61 0.80 -7.59 2.66
C GLU A 61 -0.64 -7.51 2.14
N ASP A 62 -1.20 -6.30 2.09
CA ASP A 62 -2.61 -6.06 1.79
C ASP A 62 -2.77 -5.43 0.41
N ILE A 63 -3.89 -5.68 -0.25
CA ILE A 63 -4.26 -5.03 -1.51
C ILE A 63 -5.47 -4.16 -1.26
N ASP A 64 -5.27 -2.86 -1.37
CA ASP A 64 -6.30 -1.85 -1.18
C ASP A 64 -6.70 -1.27 -2.53
N LEU A 65 -7.97 -1.41 -2.90
CA LEU A 65 -8.54 -0.93 -4.15
C LEU A 65 -9.66 0.06 -3.89
N ILE A 66 -9.77 1.09 -4.72
CA ILE A 66 -10.94 1.94 -4.81
C ILE A 66 -11.66 1.61 -6.12
N ALA A 67 -12.99 1.44 -6.04
CA ALA A 67 -13.89 1.43 -7.18
C ALA A 67 -14.30 2.88 -7.50
N PRO A 68 -13.81 3.48 -8.60
CA PRO A 68 -14.19 4.84 -8.99
C PRO A 68 -15.68 4.97 -9.34
N GLN A 69 -16.27 3.88 -9.80
CA GLN A 69 -17.68 3.79 -10.21
C GLN A 69 -18.46 2.90 -9.23
N ASP A 70 -19.30 2.01 -9.75
CA ASP A 70 -20.15 1.14 -8.94
C ASP A 70 -19.33 0.01 -8.27
N ARG A 71 -19.10 0.18 -6.94
CA ARG A 71 -18.39 -0.82 -6.13
C ARG A 71 -19.10 -2.18 -6.12
N LYS A 72 -20.44 -2.19 -6.11
CA LYS A 72 -21.21 -3.45 -6.00
C LYS A 72 -21.04 -4.29 -7.26
N VAL A 73 -21.14 -3.66 -8.43
CA VAL A 73 -20.92 -4.34 -9.71
C VAL A 73 -19.49 -4.85 -9.80
N LEU A 74 -18.50 -4.04 -9.44
CA LEU A 74 -17.11 -4.45 -9.45
C LEU A 74 -16.84 -5.61 -8.48
N ALA A 75 -17.42 -5.57 -7.27
CA ALA A 75 -17.29 -6.65 -6.29
C ALA A 75 -17.85 -7.98 -6.82
N GLN A 76 -19.01 -7.98 -7.48
CA GLN A 76 -19.59 -9.18 -8.11
C GLN A 76 -18.69 -9.73 -9.23
N ASP A 77 -18.10 -8.85 -10.04
CA ASP A 77 -17.18 -9.27 -11.10
C ASP A 77 -15.90 -9.87 -10.52
N LEU A 78 -15.32 -9.26 -9.48
CA LEU A 78 -14.16 -9.79 -8.77
C LEU A 78 -14.45 -11.15 -8.11
N ASP A 79 -15.60 -11.32 -7.45
CA ASP A 79 -16.02 -12.60 -6.85
C ASP A 79 -16.13 -13.71 -7.91
N ARG A 80 -16.56 -13.39 -9.12
CA ARG A 80 -16.68 -14.34 -10.23
C ARG A 80 -15.32 -14.74 -10.81
N GLU A 81 -14.42 -13.77 -11.00
CA GLU A 81 -13.18 -13.97 -11.74
C GLU A 81 -12.00 -14.42 -10.85
N LEU A 82 -11.87 -13.88 -9.63
CA LEU A 82 -10.73 -14.15 -8.74
C LEU A 82 -10.53 -15.65 -8.44
N PRO A 83 -11.56 -16.50 -8.23
CA PRO A 83 -11.35 -17.92 -7.94
C PRO A 83 -10.52 -18.67 -8.99
N ARG A 84 -10.52 -18.22 -10.24
CA ARG A 84 -9.80 -18.84 -11.35
C ARG A 84 -8.61 -17.99 -11.85
N ALA A 85 -8.45 -16.81 -11.31
CA ALA A 85 -7.46 -15.81 -11.77
C ALA A 85 -6.04 -16.36 -11.91
N LEU A 86 -5.60 -17.15 -10.93
CA LEU A 86 -4.24 -17.67 -10.83
C LEU A 86 -4.20 -19.21 -10.84
N ALA A 87 -5.18 -19.87 -11.47
CA ALA A 87 -5.31 -21.32 -11.43
C ALA A 87 -4.06 -22.08 -11.89
N ARG A 88 -3.27 -21.51 -12.82
CA ARG A 88 -2.05 -22.13 -13.36
C ARG A 88 -0.82 -21.94 -12.47
N THR A 89 -0.78 -20.88 -11.64
CA THR A 89 0.41 -20.51 -10.86
C THR A 89 0.24 -20.75 -9.35
N HIS A 90 -0.96 -20.51 -8.82
CA HIS A 90 -1.24 -20.57 -7.38
C HIS A 90 -2.46 -21.46 -7.04
N GLY A 91 -3.00 -22.16 -8.04
CA GLY A 91 -4.22 -22.95 -7.86
C GLY A 91 -5.48 -22.09 -7.77
N ARG A 92 -6.60 -22.74 -7.43
CA ARG A 92 -7.87 -22.07 -7.25
C ARG A 92 -7.84 -21.21 -5.97
N LEU A 93 -8.29 -19.96 -6.08
CA LEU A 93 -8.37 -19.06 -4.93
C LEU A 93 -9.74 -19.14 -4.26
N THR A 94 -9.78 -18.90 -2.95
CA THR A 94 -11.01 -18.72 -2.17
C THR A 94 -11.06 -17.29 -1.61
N LEU A 95 -12.25 -16.69 -1.62
CA LEU A 95 -12.52 -15.39 -0.99
C LEU A 95 -13.48 -15.61 0.18
N GLU A 96 -13.11 -15.13 1.34
CA GLU A 96 -13.91 -15.29 2.56
C GLU A 96 -13.90 -14.00 3.40
N PRO A 97 -15.07 -13.37 3.56
CA PRO A 97 -16.31 -13.56 2.80
C PRO A 97 -16.22 -13.06 1.35
N PRO A 98 -17.23 -13.28 0.47
CA PRO A 98 -17.26 -12.65 -0.85
C PRO A 98 -17.30 -11.13 -0.76
N LEU A 99 -16.61 -10.42 -1.69
CA LEU A 99 -16.54 -8.95 -1.73
C LEU A 99 -17.93 -8.30 -1.89
N SER A 100 -18.82 -8.93 -2.67
CA SER A 100 -20.18 -8.42 -2.90
C SER A 100 -21.08 -8.51 -1.66
N HIS A 101 -20.72 -9.34 -0.69
CA HIS A 101 -21.43 -9.50 0.59
C HIS A 101 -20.76 -8.73 1.73
N THR A 102 -19.69 -8.02 1.45
CA THR A 102 -18.89 -7.32 2.44
C THR A 102 -19.15 -5.82 2.37
N ALA A 103 -19.31 -5.17 3.51
CA ALA A 103 -19.44 -3.72 3.57
C ALA A 103 -18.17 -3.02 3.08
N ASP A 104 -18.33 -1.75 2.68
CA ASP A 104 -17.21 -0.89 2.33
C ASP A 104 -16.21 -0.80 3.50
N ALA A 105 -14.93 -0.81 3.19
CA ALA A 105 -13.82 -0.76 4.14
C ALA A 105 -13.58 -2.05 4.97
N ILE A 106 -14.38 -3.10 4.83
CA ILE A 106 -14.08 -4.39 5.48
C ILE A 106 -13.25 -5.26 4.51
N PRO A 107 -12.03 -5.67 4.89
CA PRO A 107 -11.21 -6.53 4.05
C PRO A 107 -11.77 -7.96 3.98
N VAL A 108 -11.56 -8.61 2.86
CA VAL A 108 -11.79 -10.04 2.67
C VAL A 108 -10.45 -10.77 2.60
N LEU A 109 -10.45 -12.05 2.93
CA LEU A 109 -9.25 -12.86 2.88
C LEU A 109 -9.24 -13.69 1.60
N LEU A 110 -8.25 -13.43 0.74
CA LEU A 110 -7.98 -14.20 -0.46
C LEU A 110 -6.91 -15.24 -0.15
N ARG A 111 -7.24 -16.52 -0.32
CA ARG A 111 -6.36 -17.67 -0.01
C ARG A 111 -6.06 -18.51 -1.24
N THR A 112 -4.83 -18.99 -1.30
CA THR A 112 -4.39 -20.01 -2.26
C THR A 112 -4.58 -21.41 -1.69
N THR A 113 -4.52 -22.44 -2.52
CA THR A 113 -4.64 -23.85 -2.10
C THR A 113 -3.52 -24.31 -1.16
N ASN A 114 -2.35 -23.69 -1.19
CA ASN A 114 -1.22 -23.97 -0.31
C ASN A 114 -1.20 -23.12 0.98
N GLY A 115 -2.28 -22.37 1.25
CA GLY A 115 -2.45 -21.63 2.50
C GLY A 115 -1.90 -20.20 2.51
N THR A 116 -1.23 -19.73 1.45
CA THR A 116 -0.83 -18.33 1.36
C THR A 116 -2.07 -17.44 1.31
N ALA A 117 -2.10 -16.40 2.12
CA ALA A 117 -3.25 -15.51 2.24
C ALA A 117 -2.86 -14.04 2.13
N VAL A 118 -3.74 -13.24 1.52
CA VAL A 118 -3.63 -11.80 1.35
C VAL A 118 -4.97 -11.17 1.68
N GLN A 119 -4.96 -10.05 2.39
CA GLN A 119 -6.16 -9.24 2.56
C GLN A 119 -6.40 -8.41 1.31
N LEU A 120 -7.64 -8.43 0.83
CA LEU A 120 -8.11 -7.61 -0.29
C LEU A 120 -9.23 -6.71 0.22
N GLN A 121 -9.03 -5.40 0.10
CA GLN A 121 -10.03 -4.42 0.46
C GLN A 121 -10.53 -3.70 -0.78
N LEU A 122 -11.85 -3.62 -0.96
CA LEU A 122 -12.48 -2.88 -2.04
C LEU A 122 -13.31 -1.74 -1.46
N LEU A 123 -12.84 -0.53 -1.65
CA LEU A 123 -13.45 0.70 -1.18
C LEU A 123 -14.32 1.32 -2.26
N SER A 124 -15.41 2.00 -1.87
CA SER A 124 -16.12 2.93 -2.74
C SER A 124 -15.37 4.26 -2.83
N ALA A 125 -15.43 4.94 -3.97
CA ALA A 125 -14.97 6.32 -4.07
C ALA A 125 -15.94 7.33 -3.41
N ARG A 126 -17.16 6.89 -3.07
CA ARG A 126 -18.17 7.75 -2.44
C ARG A 126 -17.71 8.19 -1.05
N ASP A 127 -17.88 9.47 -0.78
CA ASP A 127 -17.57 10.10 0.52
C ASP A 127 -16.10 9.97 0.96
N ARG A 128 -15.18 9.79 -0.01
CA ARG A 128 -13.74 9.73 0.23
C ARG A 128 -13.03 10.89 -0.46
N ALA A 129 -11.91 11.31 0.10
CA ALA A 129 -11.04 12.28 -0.55
C ALA A 129 -10.55 11.74 -1.89
N SER A 130 -10.78 12.50 -2.96
CA SER A 130 -10.32 12.17 -4.31
C SER A 130 -8.88 12.64 -4.47
N TRP A 131 -7.92 11.79 -4.12
CA TRP A 131 -6.50 12.09 -4.32
C TRP A 131 -6.14 12.06 -5.81
N PRO A 132 -5.27 12.97 -6.29
CA PRO A 132 -4.74 12.90 -7.65
C PRO A 132 -4.06 11.56 -7.93
N THR A 133 -4.36 10.98 -9.08
CA THR A 133 -3.82 9.68 -9.50
C THR A 133 -3.09 9.77 -10.84
N GLU A 134 -2.20 8.85 -11.09
CA GLU A 134 -1.49 8.65 -12.34
C GLU A 134 -1.46 7.17 -12.73
N GLN A 135 -1.34 6.87 -14.03
CA GLN A 135 -1.08 5.53 -14.50
C GLN A 135 0.39 5.20 -14.27
N ARG A 136 0.66 4.10 -13.57
CA ARG A 136 2.03 3.69 -13.24
C ARG A 136 2.25 2.22 -13.52
N ARG A 137 3.36 1.93 -14.20
CA ARG A 137 3.89 0.59 -14.27
C ARG A 137 4.34 0.14 -12.90
N LEU A 138 3.84 -1.01 -12.44
CA LEU A 138 4.18 -1.56 -11.14
C LEU A 138 5.51 -2.32 -11.21
N VAL A 139 6.32 -2.17 -10.18
CA VAL A 139 7.56 -2.95 -10.05
C VAL A 139 7.21 -4.39 -9.74
N GLN A 140 7.46 -5.27 -10.70
CA GLN A 140 7.39 -6.72 -10.53
C GLN A 140 8.77 -7.25 -10.14
N ARG A 141 8.86 -7.85 -8.97
CA ARG A 141 10.15 -8.30 -8.38
C ARG A 141 10.57 -9.67 -8.88
N TYR A 142 9.67 -10.40 -9.55
CA TYR A 142 9.84 -11.80 -9.96
C TYR A 142 9.82 -11.92 -11.48
N LYS A 143 10.76 -12.71 -12.01
CA LYS A 143 10.91 -12.90 -13.47
C LYS A 143 9.69 -13.55 -14.12
N ASP A 144 8.96 -14.38 -13.36
CA ASP A 144 7.76 -15.08 -13.82
C ASP A 144 6.46 -14.28 -13.61
N ALA A 145 6.52 -13.11 -12.92
CA ALA A 145 5.37 -12.26 -12.76
C ALA A 145 5.17 -11.37 -14.00
N PRO A 146 3.97 -11.39 -14.62
CA PRO A 146 3.69 -10.53 -15.77
C PRO A 146 3.73 -9.05 -15.42
N ALA A 147 3.97 -8.19 -16.42
CA ALA A 147 3.89 -6.74 -16.25
C ALA A 147 2.48 -6.33 -15.79
N ALA A 148 2.44 -5.28 -14.97
CA ALA A 148 1.20 -4.69 -14.47
C ALA A 148 1.30 -3.16 -14.51
N GLU A 149 0.17 -2.51 -14.80
CA GLU A 149 0.03 -1.06 -14.78
C GLU A 149 -1.33 -0.70 -14.20
N LEU A 150 -1.35 0.18 -13.21
CA LEU A 150 -2.58 0.60 -12.52
C LEU A 150 -2.59 2.09 -12.25
N SER A 151 -3.79 2.65 -12.09
CA SER A 151 -3.98 3.98 -11.53
C SER A 151 -3.61 3.95 -10.06
N VAL A 152 -2.68 4.81 -9.65
CA VAL A 152 -2.19 4.93 -8.26
C VAL A 152 -2.14 6.41 -7.87
N PRO A 153 -2.15 6.76 -6.59
CA PRO A 153 -1.92 8.14 -6.17
C PRO A 153 -0.58 8.67 -6.68
N THR A 154 -0.53 9.95 -7.05
CA THR A 154 0.73 10.63 -7.35
C THR A 154 1.64 10.67 -6.12
N LEU A 155 2.93 10.89 -6.32
CA LEU A 155 3.88 10.91 -5.19
C LEU A 155 3.51 11.92 -4.09
N PRO A 156 3.14 13.19 -4.38
CA PRO A 156 2.64 14.12 -3.36
C PRO A 156 1.32 13.66 -2.71
N ALA A 157 0.44 13.00 -3.47
CA ALA A 157 -0.81 12.45 -2.94
C ALA A 157 -0.56 11.29 -1.97
N PHE A 158 0.46 10.45 -2.19
CA PHE A 158 0.88 9.45 -1.21
C PHE A 158 1.38 10.11 0.09
N ALA A 159 2.22 11.14 0.01
CA ALA A 159 2.71 11.84 1.21
C ALA A 159 1.55 12.45 2.01
N ALA A 160 0.64 13.15 1.34
CA ALA A 160 -0.53 13.76 1.98
C ALA A 160 -1.48 12.71 2.59
N SER A 161 -1.87 11.67 1.82
CA SER A 161 -2.81 10.64 2.29
C SER A 161 -2.22 9.78 3.42
N LYS A 162 -0.92 9.47 3.38
CA LYS A 162 -0.23 8.77 4.48
C LYS A 162 -0.17 9.63 5.75
N THR A 163 -0.09 10.94 5.62
CA THR A 163 -0.18 11.83 6.78
C THR A 163 -1.59 11.84 7.38
N VAL A 164 -2.64 11.75 6.56
CA VAL A 164 -4.01 11.57 7.06
C VAL A 164 -4.15 10.26 7.82
N THR A 165 -3.66 9.15 7.26
CA THR A 165 -3.73 7.85 7.97
C THR A 165 -2.87 7.81 9.23
N TRP A 166 -1.72 8.47 9.23
CA TRP A 166 -0.92 8.64 10.45
C TRP A 166 -1.67 9.42 11.53
N ALA A 167 -2.31 10.54 11.16
CA ALA A 167 -3.09 11.36 12.08
C ALA A 167 -4.27 10.59 12.73
N ASP A 168 -4.86 9.65 11.99
CA ASP A 168 -6.01 8.86 12.43
C ASP A 168 -5.62 7.72 13.39
N ARG A 169 -4.58 6.93 13.08
CA ARG A 169 -4.29 5.68 13.80
C ARG A 169 -2.89 5.56 14.40
N HIS A 170 -1.98 6.47 14.11
CA HIS A 170 -0.60 6.49 14.61
C HIS A 170 0.15 5.14 14.44
N ALA A 171 -0.12 4.41 13.36
CA ALA A 171 0.48 3.10 13.12
C ALA A 171 1.96 3.21 12.69
N ALA A 172 2.82 2.35 13.23
CA ALA A 172 4.26 2.35 12.91
C ALA A 172 4.54 2.23 11.41
N ARG A 173 3.72 1.46 10.67
CA ARG A 173 3.83 1.31 9.20
C ARG A 173 3.60 2.63 8.46
N ASP A 174 2.68 3.49 8.93
CA ASP A 174 2.42 4.77 8.29
C ASP A 174 3.56 5.76 8.55
N LEU A 175 4.13 5.78 9.76
CA LEU A 175 5.30 6.59 10.07
C LEU A 175 6.52 6.14 9.26
N TRP A 176 6.72 4.83 9.10
CA TRP A 176 7.80 4.30 8.27
C TRP A 176 7.65 4.73 6.79
N ASP A 177 6.42 4.63 6.25
CA ASP A 177 6.12 5.07 4.89
C ASP A 177 6.38 6.59 4.73
N LEU A 178 5.97 7.40 5.71
CA LEU A 178 6.23 8.85 5.71
C LEU A 178 7.72 9.16 5.82
N TRP A 179 8.46 8.43 6.65
CA TRP A 179 9.91 8.56 6.72
C TRP A 179 10.56 8.26 5.38
N ALA A 180 10.22 7.14 4.76
CA ALA A 180 10.77 6.77 3.46
C ALA A 180 10.41 7.81 2.37
N LEU A 181 9.19 8.35 2.39
CA LEU A 181 8.77 9.44 1.51
C LEU A 181 9.56 10.73 1.76
N SER A 182 9.87 11.05 3.02
CA SER A 182 10.70 12.21 3.34
C SER A 182 12.14 12.09 2.80
N GLN A 183 12.70 10.86 2.79
CA GLN A 183 14.05 10.61 2.29
C GLN A 183 14.19 10.84 0.77
N ILE A 184 13.10 10.74 0.02
CA ILE A 184 13.05 11.02 -1.43
C ILE A 184 12.47 12.40 -1.76
N GLY A 185 12.28 13.27 -0.76
CA GLY A 185 11.78 14.63 -0.94
C GLY A 185 10.29 14.70 -1.34
N ALA A 186 9.51 13.67 -1.06
CA ALA A 186 8.09 13.62 -1.44
C ALA A 186 7.17 14.45 -0.53
N ILE A 187 7.65 14.86 0.63
CA ILE A 187 6.94 15.79 1.53
C ILE A 187 7.37 17.21 1.15
N ASP A 188 6.71 17.78 0.17
CA ASP A 188 7.00 19.06 -0.45
C ASP A 188 5.77 20.00 -0.42
N ALA A 189 5.88 21.18 -1.05
CA ALA A 189 4.79 22.14 -1.17
C ALA A 189 3.56 21.56 -1.87
N ALA A 190 3.74 20.67 -2.86
CA ALA A 190 2.61 20.01 -3.53
C ALA A 190 1.87 19.03 -2.59
N ALA A 191 2.61 18.29 -1.76
CA ALA A 191 2.03 17.44 -0.73
C ALA A 191 1.32 18.29 0.35
N ALA A 192 1.87 19.45 0.72
CA ALA A 192 1.27 20.39 1.67
C ALA A 192 -0.07 20.92 1.15
N GLU A 193 -0.12 21.37 -0.10
CA GLU A 193 -1.37 21.84 -0.72
C GLU A 193 -2.42 20.73 -0.83
N LEU A 194 -2.01 19.50 -1.20
CA LEU A 194 -2.93 18.37 -1.25
C LEU A 194 -3.47 18.00 0.15
N PHE A 195 -2.61 18.01 1.17
CA PHE A 195 -3.07 17.77 2.54
C PHE A 195 -4.04 18.87 3.01
N ARG A 196 -3.76 20.14 2.71
CA ARG A 196 -4.65 21.25 3.04
C ARG A 196 -6.01 21.12 2.36
N ARG A 197 -6.04 20.68 1.08
CA ARG A 197 -7.26 20.54 0.29
C ARG A 197 -8.11 19.32 0.66
N HIS A 198 -7.47 18.18 0.90
CA HIS A 198 -8.13 16.88 1.05
C HIS A 198 -7.99 16.29 2.46
N GLY A 199 -7.21 16.91 3.33
CA GLY A 199 -7.05 16.51 4.71
C GLY A 199 -8.27 16.86 5.58
N PRO A 200 -8.29 16.40 6.83
CA PRO A 200 -9.49 16.48 7.68
C PRO A 200 -9.84 17.91 8.16
N THR A 201 -8.91 18.87 8.08
CA THR A 201 -9.06 20.19 8.71
C THR A 201 -8.93 21.37 7.77
N ASN A 202 -8.74 21.16 6.46
CA ASN A 202 -8.41 22.20 5.48
C ASN A 202 -7.20 23.08 5.88
N LYS A 203 -6.30 22.55 6.72
CA LYS A 203 -5.08 23.21 7.21
C LYS A 203 -3.90 22.27 6.97
N LEU A 204 -2.69 22.81 7.10
CA LEU A 204 -1.46 22.01 7.11
C LEU A 204 -1.44 21.06 8.31
N PRO A 205 -0.64 19.98 8.24
CA PRO A 205 -0.50 19.07 9.37
C PRO A 205 -0.03 19.80 10.61
N ALA A 206 -0.80 19.70 11.68
CA ALA A 206 -0.45 20.39 12.91
C ALA A 206 0.79 19.76 13.57
N PRO A 207 1.72 20.55 14.15
CA PRO A 207 2.94 20.04 14.78
C PRO A 207 2.70 18.96 15.84
N HIS A 208 1.57 18.99 16.54
CA HIS A 208 1.24 18.01 17.57
C HIS A 208 1.04 16.59 17.03
N LEU A 209 0.77 16.41 15.73
CA LEU A 209 0.68 15.10 15.08
C LEU A 209 2.00 14.33 15.12
N PHE A 210 3.12 15.05 15.30
CA PHE A 210 4.47 14.49 15.26
C PHE A 210 5.21 14.66 16.60
N LEU A 211 4.47 14.61 17.73
CA LEU A 211 5.07 14.74 19.07
C LEU A 211 5.48 13.39 19.66
N ARG A 212 4.76 12.32 19.33
CA ARG A 212 4.97 11.00 19.92
C ARG A 212 5.19 9.94 18.86
N ALA A 213 6.33 9.28 18.94
CA ALA A 213 6.63 8.10 18.12
C ALA A 213 5.90 6.85 18.69
N PRO A 214 5.65 5.84 17.85
CA PRO A 214 5.33 4.50 18.33
C PRO A 214 6.42 3.99 19.29
N SER A 215 6.07 3.12 20.21
CA SER A 215 7.05 2.44 21.06
C SER A 215 7.96 1.52 20.21
N ASP A 216 9.14 1.20 20.72
CA ASP A 216 10.07 0.27 20.03
C ASP A 216 9.42 -1.11 19.81
N ALA A 217 8.60 -1.57 20.76
CA ALA A 217 7.85 -2.82 20.61
C ALA A 217 6.84 -2.77 19.46
N GLU A 218 6.08 -1.69 19.31
CA GLU A 218 5.16 -1.48 18.19
C GLU A 218 5.92 -1.35 16.86
N TRP A 219 7.04 -0.60 16.86
CA TRP A 219 7.90 -0.44 15.70
C TRP A 219 8.41 -1.77 15.19
N GLN A 220 8.96 -2.59 16.08
CA GLN A 220 9.44 -3.93 15.75
C GLN A 220 8.30 -4.86 15.32
N SER A 221 7.23 -4.95 16.09
CA SER A 221 6.14 -5.90 15.81
C SER A 221 5.43 -5.65 14.49
N GLN A 222 5.29 -4.40 14.06
CA GLN A 222 4.60 -4.04 12.83
C GLN A 222 5.49 -4.05 11.58
N LEU A 223 6.81 -3.97 11.72
CA LEU A 223 7.74 -3.73 10.60
C LEU A 223 8.78 -4.83 10.39
N ALA A 224 9.21 -5.54 11.43
CA ALA A 224 10.30 -6.52 11.31
C ALA A 224 10.02 -7.66 10.31
N GLY A 225 8.75 -8.00 10.09
CA GLY A 225 8.33 -8.96 9.05
C GLY A 225 8.25 -8.39 7.63
N GLN A 226 8.46 -7.08 7.46
CA GLN A 226 8.24 -6.39 6.18
C GLN A 226 9.49 -5.73 5.60
N THR A 227 10.49 -5.41 6.45
CA THR A 227 11.74 -4.78 6.03
C THR A 227 12.82 -4.97 7.08
N ARG A 228 14.08 -4.80 6.66
CA ARG A 228 15.20 -4.63 7.61
C ARG A 228 15.09 -3.22 8.22
N LEU A 229 14.91 -3.17 9.53
CA LEU A 229 14.85 -1.90 10.24
C LEU A 229 16.23 -1.26 10.37
N THR A 230 16.39 -0.11 9.74
CA THR A 230 17.64 0.69 9.75
C THR A 230 17.46 2.05 10.41
N VAL A 231 16.25 2.37 10.86
CA VAL A 231 15.87 3.62 11.50
C VAL A 231 14.99 3.32 12.70
N SER A 232 15.15 4.04 13.78
CA SER A 232 14.27 3.99 14.96
C SER A 232 12.98 4.80 14.73
N ALA A 233 11.94 4.52 15.50
CA ALA A 233 10.69 5.26 15.45
C ALA A 233 10.88 6.77 15.72
N ASN A 234 11.76 7.12 16.66
CA ASN A 234 12.06 8.52 17.00
C ASN A 234 12.79 9.24 15.86
N GLU A 235 13.80 8.63 15.27
CA GLU A 235 14.52 9.21 14.12
C GLU A 235 13.58 9.42 12.93
N ALA A 236 12.73 8.43 12.65
CA ALA A 236 11.71 8.52 11.60
C ALA A 236 10.73 9.69 11.87
N LEU A 237 10.23 9.82 13.10
CA LEU A 237 9.34 10.90 13.49
C LEU A 237 10.00 12.29 13.35
N ILE A 238 11.25 12.42 13.78
CA ILE A 238 12.01 13.69 13.65
C ILE A 238 12.18 14.05 12.17
N ALA A 239 12.55 13.10 11.32
CA ALA A 239 12.71 13.33 9.88
C ALA A 239 11.39 13.80 9.23
N VAL A 240 10.28 13.12 9.52
CA VAL A 240 8.96 13.47 9.00
C VAL A 240 8.51 14.86 9.47
N ARG A 241 8.68 15.15 10.77
CA ARG A 241 8.35 16.47 11.33
C ARG A 241 9.13 17.59 10.67
N ASN A 242 10.44 17.38 10.44
CA ASN A 242 11.29 18.36 9.79
C ASN A 242 10.89 18.57 8.31
N ALA A 243 10.59 17.47 7.57
CA ALA A 243 10.13 17.57 6.20
C ALA A 243 8.82 18.38 6.08
N TRP A 244 7.83 18.11 6.95
CA TRP A 244 6.60 18.89 7.00
C TRP A 244 6.84 20.35 7.42
N GLY A 245 7.79 20.60 8.33
CA GLY A 245 8.18 21.96 8.71
C GLY A 245 8.74 22.77 7.52
N HIS A 246 9.57 22.15 6.68
CA HIS A 246 10.09 22.78 5.45
C HIS A 246 9.00 22.97 4.39
N ALA A 247 8.18 21.95 4.12
CA ALA A 247 7.10 22.03 3.15
C ALA A 247 6.08 23.13 3.47
N SER A 248 5.90 23.43 4.76
CA SER A 248 4.98 24.49 5.24
C SER A 248 5.54 25.91 5.15
N GLN A 249 6.84 26.07 4.91
CA GLN A 249 7.52 27.39 4.81
C GLN A 249 7.76 27.81 3.35
N ALA A 250 7.46 26.95 2.40
CA ALA A 250 7.71 27.17 0.97
C ALA A 250 6.55 27.89 0.25
N ASP A 251 5.59 28.45 1.01
CA ASP A 251 4.48 29.30 0.51
C ASP A 251 4.83 30.80 0.54
#